data_3c57f939a1470a2fa1f699355c02d970
#
_entry.id   3c57f939a1470a2fa1f699355c02d970
#
_cell.length_a   1.000
_cell.length_b   1.000
_cell.length_c   1.000
_cell.angle_alpha   90.00
_cell.angle_beta   90.00
_cell.angle_gamma   90.00
#
_symmetry.space_group_name_H-M   'P 1'
#
loop_
_entity.id
_entity.type
_entity.pdbx_description
1 polymer ?
#
loop_
_entity_poly.entity_id
_entity_poly.type
_entity_poly.pdbx_seq_one_letter_code
_entity_poly.pdbx_strand_id
1 'polypeptide(L)'
;GFANIVHAQKATVMQVKKDNMVHSFAEEECVAFCDFVNNRLAHDPKLSYLLPIREMTDLFSVVADGVVLCKLVNEAVPETIDERAVNFAPRNPFHVTENHNLALEACKSVGMTVVNIGSSDLKEGRPHLVLGLVWQLVKMTLLQNINLKDNPNLLRLLQEQYPEYSTTMPHCME
;
A
#
# COMPACT_ATOMS: atom_id res chain seq x y z
N GLY A 1 -16.62 2.58 1.54
CA GLY A 1 -15.22 2.63 1.90
C GLY A 1 -14.66 1.27 2.26
N PHE A 2 -13.42 1.23 2.69
CA PHE A 2 -12.70 0.01 3.09
C PHE A 2 -13.48 -0.85 4.09
N ALA A 3 -14.05 -0.23 5.12
CA ALA A 3 -14.86 -0.92 6.13
C ALA A 3 -16.11 -1.58 5.53
N ASN A 4 -16.74 -0.97 4.53
CA ASN A 4 -17.94 -1.51 3.91
C ASN A 4 -17.66 -2.74 3.04
N ILE A 5 -16.48 -2.80 2.43
CA ILE A 5 -16.04 -3.98 1.66
C ILE A 5 -15.89 -5.17 2.59
N VAL A 6 -15.30 -4.95 3.77
CA VAL A 6 -15.10 -6.00 4.78
C VAL A 6 -16.43 -6.54 5.30
N HIS A 7 -17.44 -5.69 5.46
CA HIS A 7 -18.76 -6.09 5.95
C HIS A 7 -19.66 -6.69 4.88
N ALA A 8 -19.51 -6.28 3.62
CA ALA A 8 -20.34 -6.76 2.52
C ALA A 8 -20.00 -8.17 2.08
N GLN A 9 -18.81 -8.62 2.30
CA GLN A 9 -18.34 -9.96 1.99
C GLN A 9 -18.43 -10.81 3.25
N LYS A 10 -19.14 -11.91 3.21
CA LYS A 10 -19.19 -12.92 4.28
C LYS A 10 -17.86 -13.69 4.35
N ALA A 11 -16.78 -12.95 4.43
CA ALA A 11 -15.43 -13.50 4.43
C ALA A 11 -15.07 -14.07 5.81
N THR A 12 -14.18 -15.05 5.81
CA THR A 12 -13.52 -15.50 7.02
C THR A 12 -12.74 -14.33 7.60
N VAL A 13 -12.95 -14.06 8.88
CA VAL A 13 -12.30 -12.97 9.58
C VAL A 13 -11.11 -13.49 10.39
N MET A 14 -9.95 -12.92 10.16
CA MET A 14 -8.79 -13.13 11.00
C MET A 14 -8.76 -12.16 12.17
N GLN A 15 -8.26 -12.63 13.31
CA GLN A 15 -8.02 -11.83 14.50
C GLN A 15 -6.53 -11.80 14.82
N VAL A 16 -5.99 -10.60 14.89
CA VAL A 16 -4.62 -10.36 15.32
C VAL A 16 -4.64 -9.69 16.68
N LYS A 17 -3.99 -10.31 17.64
CA LYS A 17 -3.80 -9.74 18.98
C LYS A 17 -2.51 -8.96 19.01
N LYS A 18 -2.57 -7.70 19.40
CA LYS A 18 -1.42 -6.83 19.61
C LYS A 18 -1.74 -5.90 20.78
N ASP A 19 -0.87 -5.82 21.76
CA ASP A 19 -1.02 -4.96 22.95
C ASP A 19 -2.39 -5.11 23.65
N ASN A 20 -2.88 -6.35 23.80
CA ASN A 20 -4.18 -6.69 24.36
C ASN A 20 -5.40 -6.16 23.56
N MET A 21 -5.17 -5.55 22.40
CA MET A 21 -6.23 -5.17 21.48
C MET A 21 -6.42 -6.24 20.40
N VAL A 22 -7.67 -6.53 20.07
CA VAL A 22 -8.02 -7.45 19.00
C VAL A 22 -8.41 -6.65 17.78
N HIS A 23 -7.64 -6.82 16.70
CA HIS A 23 -7.96 -6.26 15.40
C HIS A 23 -8.54 -7.35 14.50
N SER A 24 -9.65 -7.07 13.83
CA SER A 24 -10.25 -7.99 12.85
C SER A 24 -10.23 -7.36 11.46
N PHE A 25 -9.96 -8.17 10.44
CA PHE A 25 -9.92 -7.78 9.03
C PHE A 25 -10.29 -8.97 8.15
N ALA A 26 -10.65 -8.71 6.89
CA ALA A 26 -11.02 -9.78 5.96
C ALA A 26 -9.77 -10.52 5.46
N GLU A 27 -9.77 -11.82 5.63
CA GLU A 27 -8.70 -12.71 5.18
C GLU A 27 -8.47 -12.61 3.67
N GLU A 28 -9.54 -12.56 2.89
CA GLU A 28 -9.48 -12.44 1.43
C GLU A 28 -8.75 -11.17 0.96
N GLU A 29 -8.91 -10.06 1.67
CA GLU A 29 -8.17 -8.84 1.38
C GLU A 29 -6.68 -9.02 1.63
N CYS A 30 -6.30 -9.64 2.74
CA CYS A 30 -4.90 -9.92 3.05
C CYS A 30 -4.27 -10.82 1.99
N VAL A 31 -4.94 -11.88 1.59
CA VAL A 31 -4.48 -12.78 0.52
C VAL A 31 -4.30 -12.01 -0.79
N ALA A 32 -5.30 -11.23 -1.18
CA ALA A 32 -5.24 -10.43 -2.40
C ALA A 32 -4.07 -9.42 -2.39
N PHE A 33 -3.80 -8.79 -1.26
CA PHE A 33 -2.69 -7.85 -1.13
C PHE A 33 -1.33 -8.56 -1.14
N CYS A 34 -1.23 -9.72 -0.52
CA CYS A 34 -0.01 -10.55 -0.60
C CYS A 34 0.28 -10.97 -2.04
N ASP A 35 -0.74 -11.43 -2.76
CA ASP A 35 -0.61 -11.80 -4.18
C ASP A 35 -0.20 -10.60 -5.03
N PHE A 36 -0.81 -9.44 -4.79
CA PHE A 36 -0.44 -8.21 -5.49
C PHE A 36 1.03 -7.84 -5.26
N VAL A 37 1.49 -7.83 -4.02
CA VAL A 37 2.88 -7.51 -3.66
C VAL A 37 3.84 -8.52 -4.29
N ASN A 38 3.54 -9.81 -4.19
CA ASN A 38 4.38 -10.86 -4.75
C ASN A 38 4.47 -10.76 -6.28
N ASN A 39 3.34 -10.57 -6.96
CA ASN A 39 3.30 -10.45 -8.41
C ASN A 39 4.10 -9.25 -8.92
N ARG A 40 4.09 -8.15 -8.19
CA ARG A 40 4.77 -6.92 -8.58
C ARG A 40 6.25 -6.90 -8.20
N LEU A 41 6.62 -7.44 -7.04
CA LEU A 41 7.90 -7.18 -6.42
C LEU A 41 8.77 -8.41 -6.13
N ALA A 42 8.22 -9.63 -6.14
CA ALA A 42 8.98 -10.82 -5.73
C ALA A 42 10.17 -11.15 -6.68
N HIS A 43 10.16 -10.61 -7.89
CA HIS A 43 11.27 -10.77 -8.83
C HIS A 43 12.45 -9.82 -8.58
N ASP A 44 12.28 -8.80 -7.72
CA ASP A 44 13.35 -7.85 -7.41
C ASP A 44 14.35 -8.48 -6.43
N PRO A 45 15.62 -8.68 -6.84
CA PRO A 45 16.63 -9.31 -5.99
C PRO A 45 16.93 -8.51 -4.72
N LYS A 46 16.71 -7.21 -4.71
CA LYS A 46 16.89 -6.36 -3.53
C LYS A 46 15.88 -6.66 -2.42
N LEU A 47 14.76 -7.31 -2.77
CA LEU A 47 13.70 -7.67 -1.83
C LEU A 47 13.70 -9.16 -1.46
N SER A 48 14.70 -9.91 -1.87
CA SER A 48 14.78 -11.36 -1.63
C SER A 48 14.80 -11.76 -0.14
N TYR A 49 15.14 -10.83 0.74
CA TYR A 49 15.12 -11.05 2.19
C TYR A 49 13.70 -10.91 2.80
N LEU A 50 12.73 -10.38 2.05
CA LEU A 50 11.35 -10.17 2.48
C LEU A 50 10.33 -10.95 1.64
N LEU A 51 10.59 -11.15 0.36
CA LEU A 51 9.66 -11.69 -0.61
C LEU A 51 10.12 -13.02 -1.19
N PRO A 52 9.23 -13.92 -1.59
CA PRO A 52 7.77 -13.72 -1.59
C PRO A 52 7.14 -13.84 -0.19
N ILE A 53 6.00 -13.18 0.01
CA ILE A 53 5.17 -13.36 1.19
C ILE A 53 4.52 -14.74 1.11
N ARG A 54 4.73 -15.58 2.12
CA ARG A 54 4.22 -16.97 2.14
C ARG A 54 2.96 -17.11 2.98
N GLU A 55 2.95 -16.46 4.12
CA GLU A 55 1.80 -16.43 5.02
C GLU A 55 1.16 -15.06 4.99
N MET A 56 -0.17 -14.99 4.90
CA MET A 56 -0.86 -13.70 4.76
C MET A 56 -0.62 -12.74 5.94
N THR A 57 -0.36 -13.29 7.13
CA THR A 57 -0.01 -12.49 8.32
C THR A 57 1.36 -11.82 8.21
N ASP A 58 2.23 -12.33 7.36
CA ASP A 58 3.57 -11.75 7.15
C ASP A 58 3.52 -10.40 6.42
N LEU A 59 2.39 -10.06 5.78
CA LEU A 59 2.21 -8.77 5.15
C LEU A 59 2.56 -7.61 6.08
N PHE A 60 2.16 -7.71 7.34
CA PHE A 60 2.38 -6.65 8.34
C PHE A 60 3.84 -6.52 8.75
N SER A 61 4.58 -7.62 8.78
CA SER A 61 6.02 -7.62 9.07
C SER A 61 6.86 -7.24 7.85
N VAL A 62 6.43 -7.63 6.67
CA VAL A 62 7.12 -7.34 5.40
C VAL A 62 7.19 -5.84 5.11
N VAL A 63 6.17 -5.09 5.49
CA VAL A 63 6.16 -3.62 5.32
C VAL A 63 6.87 -2.87 6.44
N ALA A 64 7.30 -3.56 7.49
CA ALA A 64 7.79 -2.95 8.72
C ALA A 64 9.11 -2.17 8.57
N ASP A 65 9.95 -2.49 7.58
CA ASP A 65 11.20 -1.78 7.33
C ASP A 65 11.08 -0.61 6.31
N GLY A 66 9.91 -0.46 5.72
CA GLY A 66 9.58 0.62 4.79
C GLY A 66 10.02 0.40 3.34
N VAL A 67 10.87 -0.58 3.05
CA VAL A 67 11.42 -0.81 1.70
C VAL A 67 10.33 -1.23 0.71
N VAL A 68 9.50 -2.19 1.08
CA VAL A 68 8.38 -2.65 0.23
C VAL A 68 7.41 -1.51 -0.05
N LEU A 69 7.13 -0.66 0.93
CA LEU A 69 6.25 0.51 0.73
C LEU A 69 6.85 1.50 -0.28
N CYS A 70 8.14 1.79 -0.19
CA CYS A 70 8.83 2.64 -1.17
C CYS A 70 8.73 2.08 -2.58
N LYS A 71 8.91 0.77 -2.73
CA LYS A 71 8.78 0.08 -4.02
C LYS A 71 7.35 0.12 -4.55
N LEU A 72 6.35 -0.08 -3.69
CA LEU A 72 4.93 0.01 -4.08
C LEU A 72 4.54 1.41 -4.53
N VAL A 73 5.09 2.45 -3.91
CA VAL A 73 4.88 3.83 -4.39
C VAL A 73 5.40 3.99 -5.81
N ASN A 74 6.59 3.47 -6.12
CA ASN A 74 7.16 3.54 -7.47
C ASN A 74 6.42 2.65 -8.48
N GLU A 75 5.78 1.56 -8.04
CA GLU A 75 4.86 0.79 -8.88
C GLU A 75 3.59 1.59 -9.21
N ALA A 76 3.05 2.32 -8.23
CA ALA A 76 1.87 3.14 -8.41
C ALA A 76 2.17 4.37 -9.29
N VAL A 77 3.23 5.10 -8.99
CA VAL A 77 3.69 6.27 -9.75
C VAL A 77 5.20 6.16 -9.96
N PRO A 78 5.65 5.74 -11.15
CA PRO A 78 7.08 5.53 -11.43
C PRO A 78 7.93 6.76 -11.12
N GLU A 79 9.14 6.52 -10.64
CA GLU A 79 10.15 7.54 -10.36
C GLU A 79 9.76 8.56 -9.27
N THR A 80 8.79 8.26 -8.42
CA THR A 80 8.41 9.13 -7.29
C THR A 80 9.50 9.15 -6.22
N ILE A 81 10.06 7.99 -5.91
CA ILE A 81 11.14 7.82 -4.94
C ILE A 81 12.42 7.45 -5.69
N ASP A 82 13.49 8.21 -5.45
CA ASP A 82 14.83 7.81 -5.90
C ASP A 82 15.30 6.61 -5.07
N GLU A 83 15.51 5.47 -5.71
CA GLU A 83 15.94 4.24 -5.03
C GLU A 83 17.29 4.38 -4.31
N ARG A 84 18.11 5.35 -4.68
CA ARG A 84 19.38 5.65 -3.97
C ARG A 84 19.16 6.20 -2.57
N ALA A 85 17.98 6.77 -2.31
CA ALA A 85 17.58 7.27 -0.99
C ALA A 85 17.01 6.16 -0.08
N VAL A 86 16.65 5.00 -0.63
CA VAL A 86 16.10 3.87 0.12
C VAL A 86 17.21 3.08 0.79
N ASN A 87 17.04 2.84 2.09
CA ASN A 87 17.96 1.99 2.85
C ASN A 87 17.52 0.53 2.72
N PHE A 88 18.09 -0.21 1.76
CA PHE A 88 17.77 -1.62 1.56
C PHE A 88 18.33 -2.50 2.68
N ALA A 89 17.55 -3.48 3.12
CA ALA A 89 17.89 -4.38 4.22
C ALA A 89 18.45 -3.61 5.44
N PRO A 90 17.71 -2.64 5.99
CA PRO A 90 18.22 -1.74 7.01
C PRO A 90 18.61 -2.50 8.28
N ARG A 91 19.76 -2.13 8.86
CA ARG A 91 20.31 -2.79 10.06
C ARG A 91 20.17 -1.96 11.33
N ASN A 92 19.68 -0.73 11.22
CA ASN A 92 19.49 0.14 12.36
C ASN A 92 18.11 0.85 12.30
N PRO A 93 17.57 1.26 13.47
CA PRO A 93 16.23 1.87 13.55
C PRO A 93 16.13 3.21 12.83
N PHE A 94 17.23 3.95 12.67
CA PHE A 94 17.22 5.24 11.97
C PHE A 94 16.94 5.04 10.48
N HIS A 95 17.58 4.08 9.85
CA HIS A 95 17.34 3.75 8.43
C HIS A 95 15.92 3.27 8.20
N VAL A 96 15.34 2.51 9.14
CA VAL A 96 13.93 2.09 9.08
C VAL A 96 13.01 3.31 9.13
N THR A 97 13.26 4.23 10.05
CA THR A 97 12.47 5.47 10.18
C THR A 97 12.60 6.35 8.92
N GLU A 98 13.81 6.47 8.37
CA GLU A 98 14.03 7.19 7.12
C GLU A 98 13.22 6.59 5.96
N ASN A 99 13.22 5.26 5.81
CA ASN A 99 12.43 4.57 4.81
C ASN A 99 10.93 4.85 4.98
N HIS A 100 10.42 4.78 6.21
CA HIS A 100 9.01 5.07 6.49
C HIS A 100 8.64 6.52 6.13
N ASN A 101 9.45 7.47 6.56
CA ASN A 101 9.21 8.88 6.27
C ASN A 101 9.25 9.14 4.76
N LEU A 102 10.21 8.54 4.06
CA LEU A 102 10.33 8.63 2.61
C LEU A 102 9.08 8.08 1.92
N ALA A 103 8.61 6.90 2.34
CA ALA A 103 7.41 6.28 1.78
C ALA A 103 6.15 7.13 2.05
N LEU A 104 5.96 7.60 3.29
CA LEU A 104 4.77 8.37 3.67
C LEU A 104 4.74 9.76 2.99
N GLU A 105 5.88 10.45 2.91
CA GLU A 105 5.97 11.71 2.19
C GLU A 105 5.73 11.55 0.68
N ALA A 106 6.25 10.48 0.10
CA ALA A 106 5.99 10.15 -1.29
C ALA A 106 4.49 9.83 -1.54
N CYS A 107 3.85 9.07 -0.65
CA CYS A 107 2.40 8.83 -0.72
C CYS A 107 1.61 10.14 -0.72
N LYS A 108 1.96 11.07 0.16
CA LYS A 108 1.32 12.41 0.20
C LYS A 108 1.54 13.16 -1.10
N SER A 109 2.76 13.13 -1.64
CA SER A 109 3.12 13.86 -2.87
C SER A 109 2.35 13.40 -4.10
N VAL A 110 1.93 12.13 -4.14
CA VAL A 110 1.10 11.58 -5.22
C VAL A 110 -0.39 11.65 -4.93
N GLY A 111 -0.79 12.32 -3.85
CA GLY A 111 -2.17 12.62 -3.52
C GLY A 111 -2.90 11.56 -2.69
N MET A 112 -2.18 10.64 -2.07
CA MET A 112 -2.78 9.69 -1.14
C MET A 112 -3.12 10.34 0.19
N THR A 113 -4.20 9.88 0.80
CA THR A 113 -4.59 10.31 2.15
C THR A 113 -3.77 9.55 3.18
N VAL A 114 -2.84 10.25 3.82
CA VAL A 114 -1.98 9.72 4.88
C VAL A 114 -2.25 10.52 6.15
N VAL A 115 -3.26 10.10 6.91
CA VAL A 115 -3.69 10.78 8.15
C VAL A 115 -3.57 9.82 9.31
N ASN A 116 -2.99 10.28 10.41
CA ASN A 116 -2.82 9.52 11.65
C ASN A 116 -2.03 8.20 11.47
N ILE A 117 -1.12 8.16 10.53
CA ILE A 117 -0.18 7.06 10.36
C ILE A 117 1.25 7.61 10.34
N GLY A 118 2.11 7.00 11.13
CA GLY A 118 3.51 7.37 11.25
C GLY A 118 4.42 6.16 11.23
N SER A 119 5.73 6.42 11.34
CA SER A 119 6.76 5.37 11.33
C SER A 119 6.52 4.31 12.40
N SER A 120 6.10 4.68 13.60
CA SER A 120 5.80 3.72 14.68
C SER A 120 4.71 2.72 14.31
N ASP A 121 3.66 3.18 13.63
CA ASP A 121 2.55 2.33 13.21
C ASP A 121 3.01 1.29 12.17
N LEU A 122 3.84 1.70 11.23
CA LEU A 122 4.40 0.82 10.21
C LEU A 122 5.39 -0.18 10.81
N LYS A 123 6.25 0.30 11.71
CA LYS A 123 7.23 -0.53 12.43
C LYS A 123 6.56 -1.60 13.27
N GLU A 124 5.45 -1.26 13.92
CA GLU A 124 4.64 -2.19 14.69
C GLU A 124 3.71 -3.06 13.83
N GLY A 125 3.57 -2.73 12.54
CA GLY A 125 2.69 -3.46 11.61
C GLY A 125 1.22 -3.42 12.04
N ARG A 126 0.70 -2.25 12.43
CA ARG A 126 -0.70 -2.10 12.85
C ARG A 126 -1.66 -2.45 11.72
N PRO A 127 -2.46 -3.51 11.85
CA PRO A 127 -3.15 -4.12 10.71
C PRO A 127 -4.04 -3.16 9.92
N HIS A 128 -4.92 -2.42 10.58
CA HIS A 128 -5.85 -1.52 9.88
C HIS A 128 -5.15 -0.38 9.15
N LEU A 129 -4.06 0.15 9.72
CA LEU A 129 -3.30 1.23 9.10
C LEU A 129 -2.48 0.72 7.91
N VAL A 130 -1.84 -0.44 8.05
CA VAL A 130 -1.10 -1.10 6.96
C VAL A 130 -2.03 -1.46 5.82
N LEU A 131 -3.17 -2.11 6.10
CA LEU A 131 -4.14 -2.49 5.07
C LEU A 131 -4.72 -1.27 4.35
N GLY A 132 -5.04 -0.20 5.08
CA GLY A 132 -5.53 1.04 4.49
C GLY A 132 -4.52 1.68 3.54
N LEU A 133 -3.25 1.71 3.93
CA LEU A 133 -2.17 2.25 3.10
C LEU A 133 -1.92 1.38 1.85
N VAL A 134 -1.80 0.07 2.03
CA VAL A 134 -1.60 -0.88 0.92
C VAL A 134 -2.78 -0.84 -0.05
N TRP A 135 -4.01 -0.76 0.46
CA TRP A 135 -5.21 -0.63 -0.38
C TRP A 135 -5.16 0.60 -1.29
N GLN A 136 -4.73 1.76 -0.75
CA GLN A 136 -4.58 2.96 -1.57
C GLN A 136 -3.53 2.78 -2.67
N LEU A 137 -2.39 2.15 -2.35
CA LEU A 137 -1.32 1.86 -3.31
C LEU A 137 -1.80 0.89 -4.40
N VAL A 138 -2.54 -0.15 -4.04
CA VAL A 138 -3.14 -1.10 -4.98
C VAL A 138 -4.08 -0.38 -5.95
N LYS A 139 -5.01 0.41 -5.41
CA LYS A 139 -5.95 1.17 -6.25
C LYS A 139 -5.24 2.10 -7.22
N MET A 140 -4.27 2.85 -6.73
CA MET A 140 -3.52 3.79 -7.55
C MET A 140 -2.74 3.07 -8.66
N THR A 141 -2.08 1.95 -8.34
CA THR A 141 -1.37 1.13 -9.33
C THR A 141 -2.31 0.60 -10.42
N LEU A 142 -3.48 0.09 -10.03
CA LEU A 142 -4.45 -0.43 -10.99
C LEU A 142 -5.02 0.67 -11.88
N LEU A 143 -5.29 1.84 -11.35
CA LEU A 143 -5.81 2.98 -12.12
C LEU A 143 -4.78 3.54 -13.11
N GLN A 144 -3.49 3.46 -12.82
CA GLN A 144 -2.42 3.86 -13.75
C GLN A 144 -2.41 3.04 -15.05
N ASN A 145 -2.86 1.80 -15.00
CA ASN A 145 -2.89 0.91 -16.16
C ASN A 145 -4.15 1.10 -17.05
N ILE A 146 -5.07 1.97 -16.65
CA ILE A 146 -6.28 2.27 -17.39
C ILE A 146 -6.06 3.52 -18.22
N ASN A 147 -6.22 3.40 -19.56
CA ASN A 147 -6.23 4.57 -20.43
C ASN A 147 -7.59 5.27 -20.34
N LEU A 148 -7.69 6.26 -19.47
CA LEU A 148 -8.94 6.99 -19.23
C LEU A 148 -9.33 7.91 -20.38
N LYS A 149 -8.38 8.35 -21.23
CA LYS A 149 -8.68 9.15 -22.43
C LYS A 149 -9.48 8.36 -23.45
N ASP A 150 -9.17 7.07 -23.63
CA ASP A 150 -9.88 6.18 -24.54
C ASP A 150 -11.18 5.63 -23.96
N ASN A 151 -11.45 5.89 -22.69
CA ASN A 151 -12.60 5.41 -21.93
C ASN A 151 -13.30 6.54 -21.16
N PRO A 152 -13.88 7.54 -21.84
CA PRO A 152 -14.45 8.71 -21.17
C PRO A 152 -15.61 8.39 -20.24
N ASN A 153 -16.40 7.35 -20.53
CA ASN A 153 -17.49 6.90 -19.66
C ASN A 153 -16.94 6.29 -18.34
N LEU A 154 -15.84 5.54 -18.45
CA LEU A 154 -15.17 4.99 -17.28
C LEU A 154 -14.57 6.10 -16.42
N LEU A 155 -13.92 7.09 -17.05
CA LEU A 155 -13.39 8.27 -16.34
C LEU A 155 -14.48 8.99 -15.58
N ARG A 156 -15.63 9.25 -16.22
CA ARG A 156 -16.78 9.90 -15.57
C ARG A 156 -17.28 9.08 -14.37
N LEU A 157 -17.42 7.78 -14.52
CA LEU A 157 -17.89 6.88 -13.46
C LEU A 157 -16.94 6.89 -12.26
N LEU A 158 -15.62 6.86 -12.52
CA LEU A 158 -14.60 6.91 -11.47
C LEU A 158 -14.62 8.27 -10.74
N GLN A 159 -14.79 9.37 -11.46
CA GLN A 159 -14.90 10.71 -10.86
C GLN A 159 -16.15 10.87 -10.00
N GLU A 160 -17.27 10.26 -10.39
CA GLU A 160 -18.52 10.27 -9.63
C GLU A 160 -18.44 9.46 -8.33
N GLN A 161 -17.80 8.27 -8.40
CA GLN A 161 -17.69 7.36 -7.26
C GLN A 161 -16.49 7.67 -6.35
N TYR A 162 -15.43 8.22 -6.91
CA TYR A 162 -14.17 8.50 -6.23
C TYR A 162 -13.66 9.90 -6.60
N PRO A 163 -14.36 10.95 -6.19
CA PRO A 163 -14.02 12.34 -6.57
C PRO A 163 -12.60 12.74 -6.15
N GLU A 164 -12.04 12.10 -5.11
CA GLU A 164 -10.67 12.32 -4.66
C GLU A 164 -9.61 12.01 -5.73
N TYR A 165 -9.89 11.11 -6.68
CA TYR A 165 -8.95 10.76 -7.75
C TYR A 165 -8.93 11.77 -8.90
N SER A 166 -9.95 12.59 -9.05
CA SER A 166 -9.99 13.61 -10.10
C SER A 166 -8.94 14.71 -9.88
N THR A 167 -8.56 14.94 -8.63
CA THR A 167 -7.58 15.97 -8.26
C THR A 167 -6.16 15.42 -8.05
N THR A 168 -6.04 14.11 -7.81
CA THR A 168 -4.76 13.48 -7.42
C THR A 168 -4.04 12.78 -8.56
N MET A 169 -4.66 12.67 -9.74
CA MET A 169 -4.09 12.01 -10.91
C MET A 169 -4.19 12.90 -12.16
N PRO A 170 -3.57 14.09 -12.16
CA PRO A 170 -3.69 15.05 -13.26
C PRO A 170 -3.16 14.49 -14.59
N HIS A 171 -2.15 13.65 -14.58
CA HIS A 171 -1.60 13.02 -15.77
C HIS A 171 -2.52 11.95 -16.39
N CYS A 172 -3.53 11.48 -15.68
CA CYS A 172 -4.57 10.62 -16.25
C CYS A 172 -5.63 11.41 -17.04
N MET A 173 -5.64 12.74 -16.92
CA MET A 173 -6.58 13.66 -17.56
C MET A 173 -5.99 14.39 -18.77
N GLU A 174 -4.66 14.38 -18.93
CA GLU A 174 -3.96 14.91 -20.07
C GLU A 174 -3.92 13.89 -21.20
#